data_3eca2c47cf178a76229e920ecfa7fd53
#
_entry.id   3eca2c47cf178a76229e920ecfa7fd53
#
_cell.length_a   1.000
_cell.length_b   1.000
_cell.length_c   1.000
_cell.angle_alpha   90.00
_cell.angle_beta   90.00
_cell.angle_gamma   90.00
#
_symmetry.space_group_name_H-M   'P 1'
#
loop_
_entity.id
_entity.type
_entity.pdbx_description
1 polymer ?
#
loop_
_entity_poly.entity_id
_entity_poly.type
_entity_poly.pdbx_seq_one_letter_code
_entity_poly.pdbx_strand_id
1 'polypeptide(L)'
;FIPKYSNIYDELLKKYSPEEIKLTELFFKNEKSGKFIDRFNSRVLFPIKNISNFTIAFGGRVIDDNNRAKYINSPETEFYKKGNVVFNLNKAREERVKTSEVLIVEGYMDVISLYNQGIKNVVSNSGIALKEIQMNLIWRFFKNSIICLDGDTSGQEAANRIAQKFFPIIDEKNKIYFSIMPKGFDPDDFIKENGKKKFEELLEKKLIIHNFIWEYNINKINKNDPFAISKFEKDLKKIAMSIHDDVLKKYILEEYSNKIKTLTPNQNYRNFKRFKKND
;
A
#
# COMPACT_ATOMS: atom_id res chain seq x y z
N PHE A 1 -9.42 -23.56 -8.17
CA PHE A 1 -8.14 -24.24 -8.43
C PHE A 1 -8.08 -24.73 -9.86
N ILE A 2 -6.98 -24.48 -10.54
CA ILE A 2 -6.70 -25.01 -11.88
C ILE A 2 -5.69 -26.16 -11.72
N PRO A 3 -6.03 -27.40 -12.11
CA PRO A 3 -5.10 -28.51 -12.04
C PRO A 3 -3.94 -28.36 -13.05
N LYS A 4 -2.88 -29.14 -12.87
CA LYS A 4 -1.70 -29.12 -13.77
C LYS A 4 -2.08 -29.40 -15.24
N TYR A 5 -3.03 -30.29 -15.44
CA TYR A 5 -3.62 -30.59 -16.74
C TYR A 5 -5.09 -30.22 -16.69
N SER A 6 -5.48 -29.23 -17.47
CA SER A 6 -6.86 -28.78 -17.57
C SER A 6 -7.31 -28.85 -19.04
N ASN A 7 -8.58 -29.09 -19.25
CA ASN A 7 -9.25 -29.02 -20.55
C ASN A 7 -10.09 -27.75 -20.71
N ILE A 8 -9.82 -26.73 -19.87
CA ILE A 8 -10.59 -25.50 -19.85
C ILE A 8 -10.60 -24.81 -21.21
N TYR A 9 -9.48 -24.81 -21.93
CA TYR A 9 -9.43 -24.24 -23.29
C TYR A 9 -10.44 -24.90 -24.23
N ASP A 10 -10.47 -26.23 -24.26
CA ASP A 10 -11.40 -27.00 -25.12
C ASP A 10 -12.86 -26.81 -24.69
N GLU A 11 -13.12 -26.70 -23.39
CA GLU A 11 -14.46 -26.39 -22.89
C GLU A 11 -14.92 -24.98 -23.28
N LEU A 12 -14.02 -24.01 -23.27
CA LEU A 12 -14.33 -22.65 -23.70
C LEU A 12 -14.61 -22.58 -25.21
N LEU A 13 -13.89 -23.34 -26.04
CA LEU A 13 -14.11 -23.43 -27.49
C LEU A 13 -15.52 -23.90 -27.86
N LYS A 14 -16.24 -24.59 -26.97
CA LYS A 14 -17.64 -24.98 -27.18
C LYS A 14 -18.61 -23.78 -27.14
N LYS A 15 -18.18 -22.65 -26.56
CA LYS A 15 -19.04 -21.49 -26.32
C LYS A 15 -18.52 -20.18 -26.93
N TYR A 16 -17.23 -20.08 -27.15
CA TYR A 16 -16.54 -18.85 -27.55
C TYR A 16 -15.62 -19.12 -28.73
N SER A 17 -15.40 -18.14 -29.56
CA SER A 17 -14.44 -18.23 -30.67
C SER A 17 -13.00 -18.24 -30.14
N PRO A 18 -12.03 -18.80 -30.91
CA PRO A 18 -10.62 -18.74 -30.57
C PRO A 18 -10.12 -17.30 -30.36
N GLU A 19 -10.65 -16.34 -31.11
CA GLU A 19 -10.31 -14.92 -31.03
C GLU A 19 -10.77 -14.32 -29.69
N GLU A 20 -11.99 -14.61 -29.24
CA GLU A 20 -12.50 -14.15 -27.93
C GLU A 20 -11.68 -14.75 -26.79
N ILE A 21 -11.36 -16.05 -26.86
CA ILE A 21 -10.52 -16.70 -25.84
C ILE A 21 -9.13 -16.06 -25.81
N LYS A 22 -8.54 -15.76 -26.97
CA LYS A 22 -7.24 -15.10 -27.07
C LYS A 22 -7.21 -13.73 -26.40
N LEU A 23 -8.27 -12.94 -26.52
CA LEU A 23 -8.38 -11.62 -25.88
C LEU A 23 -8.30 -11.68 -24.35
N THR A 24 -8.59 -12.84 -23.75
CA THR A 24 -8.49 -13.01 -22.28
C THR A 24 -7.06 -13.14 -21.78
N GLU A 25 -6.10 -13.48 -22.65
CA GLU A 25 -4.70 -13.78 -22.32
C GLU A 25 -4.52 -14.85 -21.22
N LEU A 26 -5.55 -15.70 -21.01
CA LEU A 26 -5.52 -16.78 -20.00
C LEU A 26 -4.73 -18.01 -20.46
N PHE A 27 -4.49 -18.13 -21.77
CA PHE A 27 -3.80 -19.26 -22.36
C PHE A 27 -2.62 -18.79 -23.21
N PHE A 28 -1.61 -19.63 -23.31
CA PHE A 28 -0.51 -19.42 -24.24
C PHE A 28 -0.24 -20.70 -25.03
N LYS A 29 0.17 -20.55 -26.28
CA LYS A 29 0.50 -21.68 -27.14
C LYS A 29 1.91 -22.17 -26.80
N ASN A 30 2.04 -23.44 -26.48
CA ASN A 30 3.34 -24.08 -26.33
C ASN A 30 3.95 -24.36 -27.72
N GLU A 31 5.08 -23.75 -27.99
CA GLU A 31 5.74 -23.85 -29.32
C GLU A 31 6.14 -25.29 -29.70
N LYS A 32 6.51 -26.13 -28.70
CA LYS A 32 6.95 -27.49 -28.93
C LYS A 32 5.78 -28.45 -29.21
N SER A 33 4.68 -28.31 -28.52
CA SER A 33 3.53 -29.23 -28.64
C SER A 33 2.39 -28.66 -29.50
N GLY A 34 2.41 -27.38 -29.82
CA GLY A 34 1.33 -26.66 -30.49
C GLY A 34 0.03 -26.50 -29.65
N LYS A 35 0.01 -27.07 -28.46
CA LYS A 35 -1.18 -27.04 -27.57
C LYS A 35 -1.27 -25.75 -26.79
N PHE A 36 -2.49 -25.31 -26.51
CA PHE A 36 -2.74 -24.22 -25.57
C PHE A 36 -2.60 -24.71 -24.13
N ILE A 37 -1.86 -23.97 -23.33
CA ILE A 37 -1.62 -24.24 -21.91
C ILE A 37 -2.24 -23.12 -21.09
N ASP A 38 -2.93 -23.51 -20.02
CA ASP A 38 -3.50 -22.59 -19.03
C ASP A 38 -2.36 -21.87 -18.28
N ARG A 39 -2.40 -20.55 -18.27
CA ARG A 39 -1.43 -19.69 -17.57
C ARG A 39 -1.42 -19.94 -16.06
N PHE A 40 -2.57 -20.29 -15.51
CA PHE A 40 -2.76 -20.51 -14.09
C PHE A 40 -2.73 -21.98 -13.66
N ASN A 41 -2.16 -22.86 -14.48
CA ASN A 41 -2.07 -24.27 -14.12
C ASN A 41 -1.40 -24.49 -12.74
N SER A 42 -1.90 -25.43 -11.95
CA SER A 42 -1.48 -25.74 -10.58
C SER A 42 -1.63 -24.55 -9.61
N ARG A 43 -2.66 -23.70 -9.78
CA ARG A 43 -2.86 -22.51 -8.95
C ARG A 43 -4.27 -22.39 -8.39
N VAL A 44 -4.36 -21.83 -7.19
CA VAL A 44 -5.59 -21.27 -6.65
C VAL A 44 -5.81 -19.91 -7.30
N LEU A 45 -7.03 -19.64 -7.80
CA LEU A 45 -7.37 -18.40 -8.45
C LEU A 45 -8.08 -17.43 -7.51
N PHE A 46 -7.72 -16.16 -7.62
CA PHE A 46 -8.37 -15.03 -6.98
C PHE A 46 -8.98 -14.15 -8.08
N PRO A 47 -10.32 -14.14 -8.26
CA PRO A 47 -10.96 -13.28 -9.25
C PRO A 47 -10.71 -11.81 -8.92
N ILE A 48 -10.13 -11.08 -9.86
CA ILE A 48 -9.96 -9.62 -9.79
C ILE A 48 -11.19 -9.01 -10.44
N LYS A 49 -11.92 -8.20 -9.67
CA LYS A 49 -13.19 -7.61 -10.10
C LYS A 49 -13.08 -6.11 -10.24
N ASN A 50 -13.77 -5.56 -11.22
CA ASN A 50 -13.96 -4.13 -11.33
C ASN A 50 -15.02 -3.63 -10.32
N ILE A 51 -15.22 -2.31 -10.26
CA ILE A 51 -16.18 -1.67 -9.36
C ILE A 51 -17.62 -2.19 -9.58
N SER A 52 -17.98 -2.54 -10.81
CA SER A 52 -19.30 -3.09 -11.15
C SER A 52 -19.43 -4.59 -10.85
N ASN A 53 -18.44 -5.19 -10.15
CA ASN A 53 -18.41 -6.59 -9.73
C ASN A 53 -18.21 -7.61 -10.88
N PHE A 54 -17.86 -7.17 -12.10
CA PHE A 54 -17.46 -8.06 -13.18
C PHE A 54 -16.02 -8.55 -12.97
N THR A 55 -15.79 -9.85 -13.16
CA THR A 55 -14.43 -10.42 -13.17
C THR A 55 -13.72 -9.99 -14.45
N ILE A 56 -12.60 -9.29 -14.31
CA ILE A 56 -11.81 -8.71 -15.40
C ILE A 56 -10.40 -9.33 -15.51
N ALA A 57 -9.96 -10.05 -14.50
CA ALA A 57 -8.65 -10.72 -14.43
C ALA A 57 -8.62 -11.73 -13.29
N PHE A 58 -7.49 -12.43 -13.16
CA PHE A 58 -7.23 -13.34 -12.06
C PHE A 58 -5.83 -13.09 -11.47
N GLY A 59 -5.73 -13.22 -10.14
CA GLY A 59 -4.49 -13.56 -9.45
C GLY A 59 -4.40 -15.07 -9.28
N GLY A 60 -3.21 -15.64 -9.25
CA GLY A 60 -3.04 -17.07 -9.02
C GLY A 60 -1.89 -17.37 -8.09
N ARG A 61 -2.14 -18.14 -7.02
CA ARG A 61 -1.12 -18.64 -6.08
C ARG A 61 -0.82 -20.10 -6.38
N VAL A 62 0.46 -20.43 -6.57
CA VAL A 62 0.89 -21.82 -6.72
C VAL A 62 0.67 -22.58 -5.40
N ILE A 63 0.28 -23.87 -5.50
CA ILE A 63 0.11 -24.74 -4.33
C ILE A 63 1.43 -25.43 -4.00
N ASP A 64 2.14 -25.92 -5.04
CA ASP A 64 3.39 -26.66 -4.89
C ASP A 64 4.60 -25.75 -5.08
N ASP A 65 5.58 -25.87 -4.18
CA ASP A 65 6.77 -25.01 -4.11
C ASP A 65 7.87 -25.44 -5.10
N ASN A 66 7.52 -25.64 -6.38
CA ASN A 66 8.41 -26.14 -7.43
C ASN A 66 9.12 -25.00 -8.20
N ASN A 67 9.93 -24.14 -7.55
CA ASN A 67 10.71 -23.07 -8.20
C ASN A 67 9.92 -22.14 -9.13
N ARG A 68 8.61 -22.02 -8.94
CA ARG A 68 7.71 -21.15 -9.69
C ARG A 68 7.43 -19.87 -8.91
N ALA A 69 7.14 -18.78 -9.59
CA ALA A 69 6.66 -17.56 -8.94
C ALA A 69 5.43 -17.87 -8.04
N LYS A 70 5.56 -17.58 -6.75
CA LYS A 70 4.51 -17.86 -5.73
C LYS A 70 3.16 -17.27 -6.14
N TYR A 71 3.16 -16.04 -6.65
CA TYR A 71 1.98 -15.35 -7.18
C TYR A 71 2.21 -14.90 -8.62
N ILE A 72 1.18 -15.00 -9.44
CA ILE A 72 1.11 -14.38 -10.76
C ILE A 72 -0.24 -13.69 -10.92
N ASN A 73 -0.29 -12.69 -11.81
CA ASN A 73 -1.54 -12.05 -12.22
C ASN A 73 -1.76 -12.26 -13.71
N SER A 74 -3.01 -12.11 -14.16
CA SER A 74 -3.31 -11.98 -15.59
C SER A 74 -2.41 -10.92 -16.22
N PRO A 75 -1.99 -11.10 -17.47
CA PRO A 75 -1.42 -10.02 -18.26
C PRO A 75 -2.40 -8.85 -18.38
N GLU A 76 -1.90 -7.69 -18.78
CA GLU A 76 -2.76 -6.56 -19.12
C GLU A 76 -3.55 -6.85 -20.39
N THR A 77 -4.82 -6.52 -20.37
CA THR A 77 -5.73 -6.65 -21.51
C THR A 77 -6.46 -5.32 -21.73
N GLU A 78 -7.34 -5.27 -22.70
CA GLU A 78 -8.22 -4.11 -22.89
C GLU A 78 -9.06 -3.83 -21.64
N PHE A 79 -9.55 -4.88 -20.95
CA PHE A 79 -10.39 -4.78 -19.75
C PHE A 79 -9.62 -4.68 -18.44
N TYR A 80 -8.35 -5.06 -18.41
CA TYR A 80 -7.54 -5.13 -17.21
C TYR A 80 -6.22 -4.39 -17.36
N LYS A 81 -6.10 -3.26 -16.68
CA LYS A 81 -4.84 -2.55 -16.45
C LYS A 81 -4.51 -2.63 -14.97
N LYS A 82 -3.49 -3.41 -14.63
CA LYS A 82 -3.13 -3.74 -13.24
C LYS A 82 -2.99 -2.50 -12.35
N GLY A 83 -2.42 -1.42 -12.90
CA GLY A 83 -2.25 -0.16 -12.17
C GLY A 83 -3.53 0.65 -11.95
N ASN A 84 -4.66 0.26 -12.55
CA ASN A 84 -5.93 0.98 -12.47
C ASN A 84 -6.97 0.24 -11.60
N VAL A 85 -6.61 -0.93 -11.10
CA VAL A 85 -7.54 -1.77 -10.34
C VAL A 85 -7.05 -1.92 -8.91
N VAL A 86 -7.99 -1.92 -7.98
CA VAL A 86 -7.76 -2.17 -6.54
C VAL A 86 -8.55 -3.42 -6.17
N PHE A 87 -7.85 -4.45 -5.70
CA PHE A 87 -8.48 -5.72 -5.32
C PHE A 87 -9.42 -5.52 -4.13
N ASN A 88 -10.58 -6.16 -4.19
CA ASN A 88 -11.66 -6.11 -3.20
C ASN A 88 -12.37 -4.75 -3.04
N LEU A 89 -12.02 -3.71 -3.82
CA LEU A 89 -12.68 -2.40 -3.67
C LEU A 89 -14.18 -2.46 -4.01
N ASN A 90 -14.58 -3.36 -4.92
CA ASN A 90 -15.98 -3.62 -5.25
C ASN A 90 -16.84 -4.01 -4.03
N LYS A 91 -16.26 -4.72 -3.05
CA LYS A 91 -16.91 -5.09 -1.78
C LYS A 91 -16.64 -4.06 -0.68
N ALA A 92 -15.38 -3.67 -0.51
CA ALA A 92 -14.99 -2.74 0.56
C ALA A 92 -15.78 -1.43 0.52
N ARG A 93 -16.12 -0.91 -0.67
CA ARG A 93 -16.92 0.31 -0.84
C ARG A 93 -18.31 0.26 -0.18
N GLU A 94 -18.84 -0.92 0.09
CA GLU A 94 -20.13 -1.08 0.78
C GLU A 94 -20.02 -0.63 2.24
N GLU A 95 -18.83 -0.72 2.83
CA GLU A 95 -18.57 -0.30 4.20
C GLU A 95 -18.48 1.24 4.38
N ARG A 96 -18.43 2.03 3.28
CA ARG A 96 -18.34 3.50 3.34
C ARG A 96 -19.46 4.18 4.12
N VAL A 97 -20.60 3.50 4.29
CA VAL A 97 -21.73 3.99 5.09
C VAL A 97 -21.49 3.84 6.59
N LYS A 98 -20.55 2.97 7.00
CA LYS A 98 -20.21 2.68 8.39
C LYS A 98 -18.91 3.35 8.81
N THR A 99 -17.97 3.51 7.88
CA THR A 99 -16.65 4.07 8.16
C THR A 99 -16.13 4.90 6.99
N SER A 100 -15.41 5.97 7.32
CA SER A 100 -14.66 6.75 6.33
C SER A 100 -13.25 6.19 6.06
N GLU A 101 -12.86 5.09 6.73
CA GLU A 101 -11.54 4.50 6.67
C GLU A 101 -11.51 3.26 5.78
N VAL A 102 -10.42 3.08 5.04
CA VAL A 102 -10.10 1.86 4.31
C VAL A 102 -8.68 1.41 4.64
N LEU A 103 -8.51 0.11 4.82
CA LEU A 103 -7.22 -0.52 5.04
C LEU A 103 -6.64 -0.96 3.69
N ILE A 104 -5.42 -0.55 3.39
CA ILE A 104 -4.68 -0.91 2.18
C ILE A 104 -3.53 -1.82 2.59
N VAL A 105 -3.56 -3.06 2.14
CA VAL A 105 -2.55 -4.10 2.39
C VAL A 105 -1.87 -4.54 1.10
N GLU A 106 -0.79 -5.33 1.18
CA GLU A 106 -0.01 -5.70 0.00
C GLU A 106 -0.64 -6.80 -0.85
N GLY A 107 -1.13 -7.86 -0.21
CA GLY A 107 -1.47 -9.12 -0.87
C GLY A 107 -2.95 -9.49 -0.86
N TYR A 108 -3.28 -10.50 -1.67
CA TYR A 108 -4.61 -11.10 -1.70
C TYR A 108 -4.93 -11.84 -0.40
N MET A 109 -3.92 -12.48 0.21
CA MET A 109 -4.12 -13.27 1.42
C MET A 109 -4.41 -12.38 2.61
N ASP A 110 -3.72 -11.24 2.73
CA ASP A 110 -4.01 -10.25 3.77
C ASP A 110 -5.46 -9.79 3.70
N VAL A 111 -5.93 -9.43 2.47
CA VAL A 111 -7.33 -9.04 2.27
C VAL A 111 -8.29 -10.14 2.68
N ILE A 112 -8.05 -11.38 2.26
CA ILE A 112 -8.96 -12.51 2.52
C ILE A 112 -9.01 -12.81 4.02
N SER A 113 -7.86 -12.82 4.68
CA SER A 113 -7.76 -13.11 6.10
C SER A 113 -8.45 -12.05 6.94
N LEU A 114 -8.15 -10.78 6.69
CA LEU A 114 -8.77 -9.64 7.36
C LEU A 114 -10.29 -9.61 7.12
N TYR A 115 -10.71 -9.82 5.88
CA TYR A 115 -12.12 -9.86 5.52
C TYR A 115 -12.89 -10.98 6.24
N ASN A 116 -12.31 -12.17 6.35
CA ASN A 116 -12.90 -13.32 7.04
C ASN A 116 -13.00 -13.07 8.57
N GLN A 117 -12.12 -12.26 9.13
CA GLN A 117 -12.17 -11.83 10.53
C GLN A 117 -13.10 -10.62 10.76
N GLY A 118 -13.85 -10.21 9.72
CA GLY A 118 -14.85 -9.15 9.81
C GLY A 118 -14.31 -7.73 9.62
N ILE A 119 -13.07 -7.55 9.14
CA ILE A 119 -12.51 -6.27 8.68
C ILE A 119 -12.79 -6.16 7.19
N LYS A 120 -13.97 -5.63 6.84
CA LYS A 120 -14.48 -5.67 5.46
C LYS A 120 -14.03 -4.50 4.60
N ASN A 121 -13.64 -3.39 5.21
CA ASN A 121 -13.11 -2.18 4.57
C ASN A 121 -11.61 -2.33 4.21
N VAL A 122 -11.22 -3.47 3.65
CA VAL A 122 -9.84 -3.83 3.30
C VAL A 122 -9.69 -4.05 1.81
N VAL A 123 -8.59 -3.52 1.24
CA VAL A 123 -8.25 -3.59 -0.19
C VAL A 123 -6.76 -3.86 -0.38
N SER A 124 -6.38 -4.27 -1.60
CA SER A 124 -4.96 -4.45 -1.94
C SER A 124 -4.64 -3.86 -3.32
N ASN A 125 -3.41 -3.37 -3.46
CA ASN A 125 -2.82 -2.99 -4.74
C ASN A 125 -2.26 -4.18 -5.54
N SER A 126 -2.48 -5.42 -5.05
CA SER A 126 -2.12 -6.68 -5.73
C SER A 126 -0.63 -6.86 -5.98
N GLY A 127 0.21 -6.48 -5.00
CA GLY A 127 1.67 -6.69 -5.04
C GLY A 127 2.40 -5.83 -6.06
N ILE A 128 1.90 -4.65 -6.36
CA ILE A 128 2.60 -3.61 -7.14
C ILE A 128 2.75 -2.33 -6.31
N ALA A 129 3.65 -1.44 -6.73
CA ALA A 129 3.72 -0.11 -6.12
C ALA A 129 2.38 0.62 -6.28
N LEU A 130 1.82 1.10 -5.17
CA LEU A 130 0.57 1.86 -5.15
C LEU A 130 0.66 3.08 -6.07
N LYS A 131 -0.27 3.21 -7.02
CA LYS A 131 -0.31 4.30 -8.00
C LYS A 131 -1.33 5.37 -7.59
N GLU A 132 -1.13 6.61 -8.06
CA GLU A 132 -2.06 7.71 -7.80
C GLU A 132 -3.47 7.43 -8.32
N ILE A 133 -3.57 6.81 -9.49
CA ILE A 133 -4.88 6.42 -10.05
C ILE A 133 -5.63 5.44 -9.14
N GLN A 134 -4.92 4.52 -8.47
CA GLN A 134 -5.50 3.60 -7.49
C GLN A 134 -5.92 4.34 -6.22
N MET A 135 -5.09 5.26 -5.72
CA MET A 135 -5.41 6.07 -4.55
C MET A 135 -6.60 6.97 -4.82
N ASN A 136 -6.63 7.65 -5.96
CA ASN A 136 -7.76 8.48 -6.39
C ASN A 136 -9.05 7.66 -6.53
N LEU A 137 -8.97 6.40 -6.99
CA LEU A 137 -10.11 5.50 -7.05
C LEU A 137 -10.61 5.14 -5.63
N ILE A 138 -9.73 4.91 -4.69
CA ILE A 138 -10.05 4.66 -3.28
C ILE A 138 -10.71 5.90 -2.65
N TRP A 139 -10.17 7.09 -2.85
CA TRP A 139 -10.67 8.35 -2.29
C TRP A 139 -12.06 8.76 -2.79
N ARG A 140 -12.54 8.16 -3.88
CA ARG A 140 -13.94 8.31 -4.29
C ARG A 140 -14.94 7.73 -3.28
N PHE A 141 -14.49 6.81 -2.41
CA PHE A 141 -15.33 6.08 -1.46
C PHE A 141 -14.93 6.31 0.00
N PHE A 142 -13.65 6.54 0.27
CA PHE A 142 -13.11 6.66 1.62
C PHE A 142 -12.22 7.89 1.74
N LYS A 143 -12.39 8.64 2.82
CA LYS A 143 -11.59 9.85 3.09
C LYS A 143 -10.24 9.53 3.72
N ASN A 144 -10.16 8.44 4.50
CA ASN A 144 -8.99 8.05 5.27
C ASN A 144 -8.46 6.72 4.75
N SER A 145 -7.21 6.71 4.29
CA SER A 145 -6.51 5.51 3.83
C SER A 145 -5.47 5.09 4.86
N ILE A 146 -5.57 3.87 5.39
CA ILE A 146 -4.61 3.30 6.32
C ILE A 146 -3.73 2.33 5.54
N ILE A 147 -2.47 2.68 5.33
CA ILE A 147 -1.46 1.82 4.70
C ILE A 147 -0.93 0.87 5.78
N CYS A 148 -1.22 -0.41 5.63
CA CYS A 148 -0.81 -1.45 6.56
C CYS A 148 0.16 -2.41 5.88
N LEU A 149 1.42 -2.41 6.32
CA LEU A 149 2.53 -3.12 5.70
C LEU A 149 3.24 -4.03 6.69
N ASP A 150 4.03 -4.95 6.14
CA ASP A 150 4.81 -5.92 6.89
C ASP A 150 5.77 -5.27 7.90
N GLY A 151 6.04 -5.96 9.00
CA GLY A 151 6.90 -5.46 10.08
C GLY A 151 8.39 -5.59 9.83
N ASP A 152 8.81 -5.92 8.62
CA ASP A 152 10.21 -6.04 8.24
C ASP A 152 10.80 -4.73 7.66
N THR A 153 12.09 -4.75 7.35
CA THR A 153 12.79 -3.60 6.76
C THR A 153 12.21 -3.23 5.39
N SER A 154 11.80 -4.24 4.60
CA SER A 154 11.23 -4.04 3.27
C SER A 154 9.89 -3.29 3.34
N GLY A 155 9.02 -3.70 4.28
CA GLY A 155 7.74 -3.04 4.52
C GLY A 155 7.90 -1.60 5.02
N GLN A 156 8.87 -1.34 5.92
CA GLN A 156 9.18 0.02 6.36
C GLN A 156 9.69 0.92 5.23
N GLU A 157 10.55 0.40 4.36
CA GLU A 157 11.03 1.12 3.18
C GLU A 157 9.90 1.36 2.16
N ALA A 158 9.02 0.36 1.98
CA ALA A 158 7.83 0.51 1.13
C ALA A 158 6.90 1.59 1.67
N ALA A 159 6.65 1.62 2.99
CA ALA A 159 5.90 2.67 3.66
C ALA A 159 6.48 4.06 3.40
N ASN A 160 7.80 4.22 3.54
CA ASN A 160 8.46 5.50 3.29
C ASN A 160 8.37 5.92 1.81
N ARG A 161 8.54 4.99 0.86
CA ARG A 161 8.34 5.29 -0.57
C ARG A 161 6.91 5.75 -0.86
N ILE A 162 5.92 5.11 -0.26
CA ILE A 162 4.51 5.48 -0.38
C ILE A 162 4.28 6.87 0.25
N ALA A 163 4.81 7.10 1.45
CA ALA A 163 4.69 8.38 2.13
C ALA A 163 5.26 9.53 1.29
N GLN A 164 6.49 9.40 0.78
CA GLN A 164 7.11 10.42 -0.08
C GLN A 164 6.33 10.67 -1.37
N LYS A 165 5.76 9.62 -1.96
CA LYS A 165 4.98 9.73 -3.21
C LYS A 165 3.68 10.48 -3.02
N PHE A 166 2.96 10.20 -1.94
CA PHE A 166 1.62 10.74 -1.73
C PHE A 166 1.59 12.02 -0.89
N PHE A 167 2.69 12.36 -0.20
CA PHE A 167 2.76 13.57 0.62
C PHE A 167 2.46 14.86 -0.16
N PRO A 168 2.89 15.02 -1.43
CA PRO A 168 2.55 16.22 -2.20
C PRO A 168 1.05 16.43 -2.44
N ILE A 169 0.27 15.35 -2.49
CA ILE A 169 -1.13 15.38 -2.94
C ILE A 169 -2.16 15.19 -1.82
N ILE A 170 -1.71 15.17 -0.54
CA ILE A 170 -2.64 15.16 0.60
C ILE A 170 -3.33 16.53 0.74
N ASP A 171 -4.54 16.49 1.26
CA ASP A 171 -5.35 17.68 1.58
C ASP A 171 -6.16 17.45 2.86
N GLU A 172 -7.00 18.41 3.23
CA GLU A 172 -7.87 18.30 4.40
C GLU A 172 -8.94 17.21 4.26
N LYS A 173 -9.27 16.79 3.03
CA LYS A 173 -10.33 15.80 2.75
C LYS A 173 -9.80 14.38 2.75
N ASN A 174 -8.58 14.18 2.23
CA ASN A 174 -7.99 12.86 1.97
C ASN A 174 -6.75 12.65 2.82
N LYS A 175 -6.89 11.85 3.88
CA LYS A 175 -5.81 11.60 4.84
C LYS A 175 -5.21 10.22 4.62
N ILE A 176 -3.90 10.13 4.80
CA ILE A 176 -3.16 8.87 4.75
C ILE A 176 -2.55 8.61 6.12
N TYR A 177 -2.73 7.40 6.60
CA TYR A 177 -2.16 6.88 7.84
C TYR A 177 -1.31 5.66 7.54
N PHE A 178 -0.35 5.38 8.41
CA PHE A 178 0.51 4.21 8.36
C PHE A 178 0.37 3.39 9.63
N SER A 179 0.22 2.09 9.45
CA SER A 179 0.28 1.09 10.51
C SER A 179 1.25 0.02 10.06
N ILE A 180 2.39 -0.11 10.74
CA ILE A 180 3.40 -1.12 10.42
C ILE A 180 3.20 -2.29 11.39
N MET A 181 3.17 -3.49 10.84
CA MET A 181 3.05 -4.70 11.67
C MET A 181 4.25 -4.83 12.61
N PRO A 182 4.11 -5.52 13.73
CA PRO A 182 5.23 -5.91 14.57
C PRO A 182 6.24 -6.76 13.78
N LYS A 183 7.52 -6.67 14.18
CA LYS A 183 8.59 -7.40 13.48
C LYS A 183 8.27 -8.90 13.37
N GLY A 184 8.39 -9.41 12.16
CA GLY A 184 8.16 -10.83 11.85
C GLY A 184 6.73 -11.17 11.47
N PHE A 185 5.83 -10.18 11.43
CA PHE A 185 4.44 -10.38 11.02
C PHE A 185 4.12 -9.63 9.71
N ASP A 186 3.31 -10.27 8.89
CA ASP A 186 2.44 -9.62 7.93
C ASP A 186 1.00 -9.48 8.49
N PRO A 187 0.09 -8.76 7.83
CA PRO A 187 -1.29 -8.60 8.31
C PRO A 187 -2.06 -9.93 8.43
N ASP A 188 -1.82 -10.88 7.51
CA ASP A 188 -2.44 -12.22 7.48
C ASP A 188 -2.02 -13.03 8.72
N ASP A 189 -0.73 -13.15 8.98
CA ASP A 189 -0.20 -13.91 10.10
C ASP A 189 -0.56 -13.25 11.43
N PHE A 190 -0.46 -11.93 11.52
CA PHE A 190 -0.79 -11.22 12.76
C PHE A 190 -2.24 -11.41 13.18
N ILE A 191 -3.20 -11.30 12.26
CA ILE A 191 -4.62 -11.42 12.62
C ILE A 191 -5.00 -12.87 12.94
N LYS A 192 -4.38 -13.86 12.30
CA LYS A 192 -4.58 -15.29 12.61
C LYS A 192 -4.11 -15.65 14.02
N GLU A 193 -2.94 -15.15 14.42
CA GLU A 193 -2.36 -15.49 15.72
C GLU A 193 -2.94 -14.67 16.87
N ASN A 194 -3.23 -13.39 16.62
CA ASN A 194 -3.60 -12.45 17.68
C ASN A 194 -5.08 -12.10 17.72
N GLY A 195 -5.81 -12.40 16.65
CA GLY A 195 -7.23 -12.11 16.52
C GLY A 195 -7.56 -10.64 16.22
N LYS A 196 -8.85 -10.42 15.89
CA LYS A 196 -9.36 -9.13 15.43
C LYS A 196 -9.12 -7.99 16.43
N LYS A 197 -9.38 -8.21 17.71
CA LYS A 197 -9.28 -7.16 18.75
C LYS A 197 -7.87 -6.57 18.82
N LYS A 198 -6.83 -7.43 18.87
CA LYS A 198 -5.44 -6.95 18.91
C LYS A 198 -5.02 -6.26 17.61
N PHE A 199 -5.57 -6.70 16.49
CA PHE A 199 -5.33 -6.02 15.21
C PHE A 199 -5.95 -4.62 15.20
N GLU A 200 -7.18 -4.45 15.68
CA GLU A 200 -7.83 -3.15 15.81
C GLU A 200 -7.08 -2.22 16.79
N GLU A 201 -6.61 -2.75 17.94
CA GLU A 201 -5.75 -2.01 18.88
C GLU A 201 -4.43 -1.53 18.25
N LEU A 202 -3.88 -2.31 17.30
CA LEU A 202 -2.72 -1.90 16.52
C LEU A 202 -3.06 -0.76 15.57
N LEU A 203 -4.21 -0.84 14.87
CA LEU A 203 -4.66 0.21 13.96
C LEU A 203 -4.97 1.53 14.67
N GLU A 204 -5.36 1.51 15.95
CA GLU A 204 -5.54 2.74 16.75
C GLU A 204 -4.23 3.54 16.92
N LYS A 205 -3.07 2.86 16.87
CA LYS A 205 -1.73 3.47 16.95
C LYS A 205 -1.19 3.97 15.62
N LYS A 206 -2.02 3.95 14.56
CA LYS A 206 -1.63 4.43 13.24
C LYS A 206 -1.11 5.87 13.27
N LEU A 207 -0.08 6.13 12.50
CA LEU A 207 0.52 7.45 12.36
C LEU A 207 -0.01 8.13 11.10
N ILE A 208 -0.48 9.37 11.23
CA ILE A 208 -0.77 10.18 10.05
C ILE A 208 0.51 10.49 9.28
N ILE A 209 0.43 10.63 7.98
CA ILE A 209 1.57 10.65 7.04
C ILE A 209 2.70 11.61 7.45
N HIS A 210 2.42 12.82 7.91
CA HIS A 210 3.48 13.75 8.33
C HIS A 210 4.20 13.29 9.62
N ASN A 211 3.47 12.69 10.56
CA ASN A 211 4.05 12.09 11.76
C ASN A 211 4.86 10.83 11.42
N PHE A 212 4.37 10.00 10.49
CA PHE A 212 5.13 8.85 10.00
C PHE A 212 6.46 9.28 9.36
N ILE A 213 6.45 10.31 8.50
CA ILE A 213 7.67 10.86 7.88
C ILE A 213 8.64 11.37 8.95
N TRP A 214 8.13 12.05 9.98
CA TRP A 214 8.96 12.49 11.10
C TRP A 214 9.60 11.31 11.81
N GLU A 215 8.82 10.35 12.29
CA GLU A 215 9.31 9.19 13.06
C GLU A 215 10.30 8.35 12.26
N TYR A 216 10.00 8.08 10.99
CA TYR A 216 10.87 7.30 10.11
C TYR A 216 12.26 7.94 9.94
N ASN A 217 12.33 9.27 9.84
CA ASN A 217 13.59 9.97 9.61
C ASN A 217 14.34 10.28 10.92
N ILE A 218 13.64 10.68 12.00
CA ILE A 218 14.29 11.03 13.28
C ILE A 218 14.96 9.83 13.94
N ASN A 219 14.45 8.62 13.71
CA ASN A 219 15.02 7.40 14.25
C ASN A 219 16.31 6.95 13.52
N LYS A 220 16.65 7.59 12.40
CA LYS A 220 17.85 7.30 11.60
C LYS A 220 19.02 8.22 11.87
N ILE A 221 18.84 9.29 12.63
CA ILE A 221 19.87 10.27 12.89
C ILE A 221 20.41 10.20 14.33
N ASN A 222 21.66 10.61 14.49
CA ASN A 222 22.20 10.87 15.82
C ASN A 222 21.67 12.22 16.32
N LYS A 223 20.79 12.19 17.32
CA LYS A 223 20.17 13.39 17.92
C LYS A 223 21.14 14.26 18.69
N ASN A 224 22.38 13.79 18.97
CA ASN A 224 23.42 14.54 19.63
C ASN A 224 24.40 15.21 18.63
N ASP A 225 24.23 14.99 17.33
CA ASP A 225 25.04 15.58 16.27
C ASP A 225 24.32 16.76 15.61
N PRO A 226 24.82 18.01 15.82
CA PRO A 226 24.23 19.22 15.22
C PRO A 226 24.18 19.18 13.68
N PHE A 227 25.17 18.53 13.03
CA PHE A 227 25.18 18.40 11.58
C PHE A 227 24.06 17.47 11.09
N ALA A 228 23.84 16.33 11.79
CA ALA A 228 22.77 15.41 11.49
C ALA A 228 21.39 16.07 11.68
N ILE A 229 21.19 16.83 12.78
CA ILE A 229 19.96 17.58 13.04
C ILE A 229 19.73 18.64 11.96
N SER A 230 20.76 19.41 11.60
CA SER A 230 20.66 20.46 10.56
C SER A 230 20.26 19.86 9.19
N LYS A 231 20.86 18.72 8.82
CA LYS A 231 20.50 18.00 7.59
C LYS A 231 19.05 17.51 7.64
N PHE A 232 18.66 16.87 8.74
CA PHE A 232 17.32 16.38 8.97
C PHE A 232 16.25 17.48 8.83
N GLU A 233 16.50 18.66 9.44
CA GLU A 233 15.62 19.83 9.32
C GLU A 233 15.46 20.27 7.87
N LYS A 234 16.58 20.36 7.12
CA LYS A 234 16.55 20.74 5.70
C LYS A 234 15.76 19.74 4.87
N ASP A 235 15.97 18.43 5.11
CA ASP A 235 15.30 17.37 4.37
C ASP A 235 13.79 17.36 4.66
N LEU A 236 13.37 17.50 5.93
CA LEU A 236 11.96 17.62 6.29
C LEU A 236 11.29 18.85 5.67
N LYS A 237 11.97 19.99 5.72
CA LYS A 237 11.49 21.23 5.11
C LYS A 237 11.28 21.06 3.60
N LYS A 238 12.26 20.43 2.92
CA LYS A 238 12.15 20.12 1.50
C LYS A 238 10.94 19.22 1.21
N ILE A 239 10.73 18.17 2.03
CA ILE A 239 9.57 17.27 1.89
C ILE A 239 8.28 18.06 2.12
N ALA A 240 8.17 18.86 3.18
CA ALA A 240 6.96 19.63 3.47
C ALA A 240 6.65 20.67 2.39
N MET A 241 7.66 21.28 1.77
CA MET A 241 7.50 22.22 0.67
C MET A 241 6.93 21.59 -0.61
N SER A 242 6.93 20.27 -0.73
CA SER A 242 6.32 19.57 -1.88
C SER A 242 4.80 19.48 -1.82
N ILE A 243 4.17 19.76 -0.68
CA ILE A 243 2.72 19.71 -0.49
C ILE A 243 2.06 20.75 -1.41
N HIS A 244 1.05 20.34 -2.18
CA HIS A 244 0.35 21.22 -3.10
C HIS A 244 -0.63 22.17 -2.38
N ASP A 245 -1.28 21.70 -1.32
CA ASP A 245 -2.16 22.53 -0.48
C ASP A 245 -1.33 23.50 0.36
N ASP A 246 -1.39 24.79 0.02
CA ASP A 246 -0.59 25.83 0.66
C ASP A 246 -0.95 26.05 2.14
N VAL A 247 -2.22 25.83 2.50
CA VAL A 247 -2.69 26.02 3.89
C VAL A 247 -2.17 24.85 4.75
N LEU A 248 -2.36 23.63 4.29
CA LEU A 248 -1.85 22.43 4.97
C LEU A 248 -0.31 22.46 5.08
N LYS A 249 0.38 22.85 4.01
CA LYS A 249 1.84 23.04 3.98
C LYS A 249 2.32 23.95 5.10
N LYS A 250 1.67 25.10 5.27
CA LYS A 250 2.00 26.08 6.33
C LYS A 250 1.96 25.43 7.70
N TYR A 251 0.87 24.73 8.04
CA TYR A 251 0.70 24.12 9.36
C TYR A 251 1.66 22.95 9.59
N ILE A 252 1.95 22.14 8.58
CA ILE A 252 2.91 21.05 8.70
C ILE A 252 4.35 21.59 8.89
N LEU A 253 4.71 22.66 8.17
CA LEU A 253 6.01 23.32 8.37
C LEU A 253 6.14 23.89 9.78
N GLU A 254 5.09 24.49 10.32
CA GLU A 254 5.07 25.00 11.69
C GLU A 254 5.20 23.87 12.72
N GLU A 255 4.47 22.77 12.54
CA GLU A 255 4.56 21.60 13.40
C GLU A 255 5.98 21.01 13.41
N TYR A 256 6.58 20.81 12.22
CA TYR A 256 7.97 20.34 12.12
C TYR A 256 8.97 21.29 12.77
N SER A 257 8.82 22.60 12.56
CA SER A 257 9.65 23.60 13.23
C SER A 257 9.58 23.50 14.74
N ASN A 258 8.36 23.33 15.30
CA ASN A 258 8.18 23.21 16.74
C ASN A 258 8.78 21.91 17.28
N LYS A 259 8.61 20.77 16.58
CA LYS A 259 9.25 19.50 16.95
C LYS A 259 10.78 19.59 16.94
N ILE A 260 11.37 20.26 15.94
CA ILE A 260 12.84 20.45 15.87
C ILE A 260 13.37 21.29 17.02
N LYS A 261 12.66 22.34 17.43
CA LYS A 261 13.05 23.15 18.61
C LYS A 261 13.16 22.30 19.88
N THR A 262 12.39 21.23 20.01
CA THR A 262 12.47 20.34 21.18
C THR A 262 13.72 19.43 21.16
N LEU A 263 14.33 19.20 20.00
CA LEU A 263 15.56 18.42 19.88
C LEU A 263 16.81 19.20 20.27
N THR A 264 16.76 20.53 20.17
CA THR A 264 17.84 21.41 20.59
C THR A 264 17.48 22.03 21.93
N PRO A 265 18.12 21.64 23.05
CA PRO A 265 17.90 22.31 24.33
C PRO A 265 18.12 23.80 24.14
N ASN A 266 17.26 24.64 24.75
CA ASN A 266 17.33 26.09 24.72
C ASN A 266 18.72 26.57 25.14
N GLN A 267 19.66 26.62 24.22
CA GLN A 267 20.84 27.41 24.39
C GLN A 267 20.40 28.85 24.21
N ASN A 268 20.47 29.59 25.31
CA ASN A 268 20.24 31.03 25.34
C ASN A 268 21.12 31.72 24.30
N TYR A 269 20.67 31.81 23.04
CA TYR A 269 21.29 32.64 22.00
C TYR A 269 21.38 34.11 22.42
N ARG A 270 20.72 34.50 23.52
CA ARG A 270 20.82 35.84 24.14
C ARG A 270 22.23 36.11 24.71
N ASN A 271 23.00 35.11 25.09
CA ASN A 271 24.33 35.30 25.66
C ASN A 271 25.43 35.51 24.62
N PHE A 272 25.27 35.01 23.39
CA PHE A 272 26.27 35.23 22.33
C PHE A 272 26.30 36.66 21.77
N LYS A 273 25.22 37.42 21.84
CA LYS A 273 25.22 38.85 21.47
C LYS A 273 25.86 39.77 22.49
N ARG A 274 26.08 39.32 23.73
CA ARG A 274 26.76 40.12 24.76
C ARG A 274 28.30 40.12 24.66
N PHE A 275 28.87 39.11 24.01
CA PHE A 275 30.33 39.04 23.84
C PHE A 275 30.88 39.85 22.64
N LYS A 276 30.00 40.41 21.79
CA LYS A 276 30.46 41.25 20.66
C LYS A 276 30.30 42.75 20.88
N LYS A 277 30.13 43.22 22.12
CA LYS A 277 29.96 44.64 22.43
C LYS A 277 31.03 45.20 23.37
N ASN A 278 32.10 44.47 23.65
CA ASN A 278 33.25 44.95 24.45
C ASN A 278 34.55 44.57 23.74
N ASP A 279 34.81 45.10 22.54
CA ASP A 279 36.10 45.32 21.92
C ASP A 279 36.02 46.60 21.06
#